data_b251f89f98d0f733d0347045f895390d
#
_entry.id   b251f89f98d0f733d0347045f895390d
#
_cell.length_a   1.000
_cell.length_b   1.000
_cell.length_c   1.000
_cell.angle_alpha   90.00
_cell.angle_beta   90.00
_cell.angle_gamma   90.00
#
_symmetry.space_group_name_H-M   'P 1'
#
loop_
_entity.id
_entity.type
_entity.pdbx_description
1 polymer ?
#
loop_
_entity_poly.entity_id
_entity_poly.type
_entity_poly.pdbx_seq_one_letter_code
_entity_poly.pdbx_strand_id
1 'polypeptide(L)'
;MNNGQIGGRIRAARLAKGLSQEQLGERLGVSFQAVSSWETGKFIPDAEHLPALSRALDLSLDALFAERDPGWELKPVNYDCSHMFTFVKGRAQLLGLPQTLAVLERLRAAHGSQERGSRHGFATSYMVHPLTMACHALAMGLREDDVIAAALAHDMVEDAGWRPEDLPAGERVQGAVRRMSKNLYDHAAPDWEDRYYESIRQDPLACLVKCLDRINNLAGMADIFSREKMIRYAEETDRYYPPLLAELKRIPEWNDAWWLMRYQMMTMLEAFKRLL
;
A
#
# COMPACT_ATOMS: atom_id res chain seq x y z
N MET A 1 -21.61 22.44 13.36
CA MET A 1 -20.98 22.42 12.04
C MET A 1 -20.74 23.84 11.55
N ASN A 2 -19.54 24.20 11.15
CA ASN A 2 -19.23 25.57 10.69
C ASN A 2 -19.20 25.58 9.15
N ASN A 3 -19.96 26.49 8.51
CA ASN A 3 -20.03 26.65 7.06
C ASN A 3 -18.64 26.77 6.40
N GLY A 4 -17.67 27.38 7.09
CA GLY A 4 -16.30 27.51 6.61
C GLY A 4 -15.56 26.17 6.45
N GLN A 5 -15.91 25.17 7.24
CA GLN A 5 -15.32 23.82 7.10
C GLN A 5 -15.85 23.10 5.86
N ILE A 6 -17.15 23.22 5.57
CA ILE A 6 -17.77 22.69 4.36
C ILE A 6 -17.16 23.37 3.13
N GLY A 7 -17.07 24.69 3.15
CA GLY A 7 -16.48 25.48 2.07
C GLY A 7 -15.02 25.11 1.81
N GLY A 8 -14.22 24.93 2.86
CA GLY A 8 -12.84 24.52 2.75
C GLY A 8 -12.67 23.14 2.07
N ARG A 9 -13.58 22.19 2.33
CA ARG A 9 -13.59 20.86 1.68
C ARG A 9 -13.97 20.94 0.22
N ILE A 10 -14.99 21.75 -0.12
CA ILE A 10 -15.36 21.99 -1.52
C ILE A 10 -14.16 22.56 -2.28
N ARG A 11 -13.50 23.56 -1.72
CA ARG A 11 -12.30 24.17 -2.32
C ARG A 11 -11.17 23.17 -2.50
N ALA A 12 -10.85 22.40 -1.47
CA ALA A 12 -9.78 21.39 -1.53
C ALA A 12 -10.06 20.34 -2.60
N ALA A 13 -11.30 19.80 -2.66
CA ALA A 13 -11.68 18.80 -3.64
C ALA A 13 -11.67 19.38 -5.08
N ARG A 14 -12.13 20.61 -5.27
CA ARG A 14 -12.05 21.30 -6.58
C ARG A 14 -10.61 21.46 -7.07
N LEU A 15 -9.73 21.93 -6.18
CA LEU A 15 -8.31 22.10 -6.51
C LEU A 15 -7.64 20.76 -6.83
N ALA A 16 -7.96 19.70 -6.09
CA ALA A 16 -7.48 18.35 -6.36
C ALA A 16 -7.90 17.81 -7.74
N LYS A 17 -9.05 18.28 -8.27
CA LYS A 17 -9.52 17.98 -9.63
C LYS A 17 -8.96 18.96 -10.69
N GLY A 18 -8.14 19.93 -10.31
CA GLY A 18 -7.60 20.93 -11.24
C GLY A 18 -8.64 21.89 -11.83
N LEU A 19 -9.79 22.06 -11.16
CA LEU A 19 -10.89 22.88 -11.68
C LEU A 19 -10.80 24.32 -11.19
N SER A 20 -11.14 25.30 -12.04
CA SER A 20 -11.44 26.66 -11.61
C SER A 20 -12.85 26.73 -10.98
N GLN A 21 -13.16 27.83 -10.28
CA GLN A 21 -14.51 28.05 -9.74
C GLN A 21 -15.56 28.16 -10.85
N GLU A 22 -15.19 28.76 -11.98
CA GLU A 22 -16.02 28.83 -13.19
C GLU A 22 -16.32 27.47 -13.76
N GLN A 23 -15.29 26.64 -13.92
CA GLN A 23 -15.44 25.27 -14.44
C GLN A 23 -16.30 24.38 -13.53
N LEU A 24 -16.16 24.53 -12.22
CA LEU A 24 -17.06 23.84 -11.29
C LEU A 24 -18.48 24.37 -11.40
N GLY A 25 -18.66 25.69 -11.49
CA GLY A 25 -19.97 26.34 -11.69
C GLY A 25 -20.67 25.83 -12.95
N GLU A 26 -19.98 25.78 -14.08
CA GLU A 26 -20.51 25.24 -15.35
C GLU A 26 -20.99 23.79 -15.21
N ARG A 27 -20.21 22.94 -14.55
CA ARG A 27 -20.58 21.52 -14.31
C ARG A 27 -21.81 21.34 -13.43
N LEU A 28 -22.06 22.31 -12.54
CA LEU A 28 -23.18 22.29 -11.60
C LEU A 28 -24.38 23.12 -12.06
N GLY A 29 -24.26 23.85 -13.17
CA GLY A 29 -25.30 24.76 -13.66
C GLY A 29 -25.49 25.99 -12.76
N VAL A 30 -24.44 26.42 -12.06
CA VAL A 30 -24.45 27.58 -11.14
C VAL A 30 -23.39 28.60 -11.51
N SER A 31 -23.52 29.85 -10.99
CA SER A 31 -22.50 30.85 -11.23
C SER A 31 -21.23 30.62 -10.41
N PHE A 32 -20.10 31.17 -10.87
CA PHE A 32 -18.86 31.11 -10.11
C PHE A 32 -18.97 31.83 -8.74
N GLN A 33 -19.83 32.83 -8.64
CA GLN A 33 -20.11 33.52 -7.38
C GLN A 33 -20.79 32.61 -6.36
N ALA A 34 -21.66 31.70 -6.80
CA ALA A 34 -22.24 30.68 -5.93
C ALA A 34 -21.16 29.72 -5.39
N VAL A 35 -20.29 29.22 -6.27
CA VAL A 35 -19.15 28.38 -5.87
C VAL A 35 -18.23 29.12 -4.90
N SER A 36 -17.87 30.37 -5.19
CA SER A 36 -17.06 31.21 -4.31
C SER A 36 -17.71 31.42 -2.95
N SER A 37 -19.03 31.62 -2.92
CA SER A 37 -19.79 31.80 -1.68
C SER A 37 -19.79 30.54 -0.83
N TRP A 38 -19.87 29.36 -1.46
CA TRP A 38 -19.77 28.09 -0.78
C TRP A 38 -18.35 27.86 -0.22
N GLU A 39 -17.31 28.11 -1.03
CA GLU A 39 -15.92 27.92 -0.62
C GLU A 39 -15.47 28.84 0.51
N THR A 40 -16.03 30.05 0.56
CA THR A 40 -15.77 31.01 1.66
C THR A 40 -16.64 30.76 2.90
N GLY A 41 -17.59 29.80 2.83
CA GLY A 41 -18.51 29.50 3.92
C GLY A 41 -19.57 30.58 4.16
N LYS A 42 -19.74 31.51 3.24
CA LYS A 42 -20.81 32.53 3.31
C LYS A 42 -22.18 31.90 3.18
N PHE A 43 -22.30 30.92 2.29
CA PHE A 43 -23.47 30.06 2.13
C PHE A 43 -23.01 28.59 2.02
N ILE A 44 -23.94 27.68 2.23
CA ILE A 44 -23.77 26.24 1.93
C ILE A 44 -24.53 25.92 0.64
N PRO A 45 -24.12 24.90 -0.14
CA PRO A 45 -24.89 24.43 -1.28
C PRO A 45 -26.29 23.96 -0.84
N ASP A 46 -27.31 24.35 -1.61
CA ASP A 46 -28.67 23.84 -1.41
C ASP A 46 -28.73 22.34 -1.69
N ALA A 47 -29.70 21.66 -1.06
CA ALA A 47 -29.84 20.21 -1.13
C ALA A 47 -29.90 19.67 -2.57
N GLU A 48 -30.49 20.43 -3.50
CA GLU A 48 -30.59 20.06 -4.91
C GLU A 48 -29.22 20.01 -5.63
N HIS A 49 -28.25 20.79 -5.19
CA HIS A 49 -26.91 20.84 -5.77
C HIS A 49 -25.95 19.76 -5.19
N LEU A 50 -26.28 19.21 -4.01
CA LEU A 50 -25.41 18.28 -3.31
C LEU A 50 -25.08 17.00 -4.11
N PRO A 51 -26.04 16.33 -4.79
CA PRO A 51 -25.71 15.14 -5.57
C PRO A 51 -24.81 15.41 -6.77
N ALA A 52 -25.00 16.57 -7.44
CA ALA A 52 -24.17 16.99 -8.56
C ALA A 52 -22.77 17.39 -8.08
N LEU A 53 -22.67 18.10 -6.97
CA LEU A 53 -21.42 18.51 -6.33
C LEU A 53 -20.60 17.27 -5.90
N SER A 54 -21.24 16.31 -5.25
CA SER A 54 -20.62 15.04 -4.85
C SER A 54 -19.99 14.31 -6.06
N ARG A 55 -20.74 14.18 -7.15
CA ARG A 55 -20.24 13.55 -8.38
C ARG A 55 -19.12 14.35 -9.06
N ALA A 56 -19.27 15.67 -9.16
CA ALA A 56 -18.30 16.54 -9.84
C ALA A 56 -16.95 16.56 -9.13
N LEU A 57 -16.97 16.48 -7.80
CA LEU A 57 -15.79 16.52 -6.95
C LEU A 57 -15.28 15.15 -6.50
N ASP A 58 -16.04 14.07 -6.78
CA ASP A 58 -15.76 12.73 -6.26
C ASP A 58 -15.62 12.73 -4.72
N LEU A 59 -16.53 13.43 -4.07
CA LEU A 59 -16.55 13.68 -2.63
C LEU A 59 -17.90 13.22 -2.08
N SER A 60 -17.91 12.21 -1.20
CA SER A 60 -19.16 11.75 -0.58
C SER A 60 -19.81 12.86 0.25
N LEU A 61 -21.15 12.82 0.37
CA LEU A 61 -21.87 13.78 1.22
C LEU A 61 -21.43 13.63 2.69
N ASP A 62 -21.18 12.41 3.14
CA ASP A 62 -20.66 12.16 4.49
C ASP A 62 -19.30 12.85 4.68
N ALA A 63 -18.40 12.76 3.72
CA ALA A 63 -17.11 13.45 3.77
C ALA A 63 -17.25 14.97 3.70
N LEU A 64 -18.25 15.48 2.94
CA LEU A 64 -18.54 16.90 2.86
C LEU A 64 -19.05 17.44 4.20
N PHE A 65 -19.92 16.70 4.89
CA PHE A 65 -20.58 17.11 6.13
C PHE A 65 -19.98 16.47 7.38
N ALA A 66 -18.90 15.69 7.27
CA ALA A 66 -18.28 15.08 8.43
C ALA A 66 -17.98 16.13 9.51
N GLU A 67 -18.49 15.93 10.70
CA GLU A 67 -17.95 16.62 11.85
C GLU A 67 -16.57 15.99 12.12
N ARG A 68 -15.52 16.80 12.04
CA ARG A 68 -14.25 16.36 12.60
C ARG A 68 -14.45 16.28 14.11
N ASP A 69 -14.61 15.06 14.61
CA ASP A 69 -14.36 14.79 16.00
C ASP A 69 -12.82 14.80 16.19
N PRO A 70 -12.25 15.84 16.81
CA PRO A 70 -10.81 15.93 16.99
C PRO A 70 -10.24 14.80 17.85
N GLY A 71 -11.08 13.95 18.44
CA GLY A 71 -10.68 12.79 19.25
C GLY A 71 -10.60 11.46 18.49
N TRP A 72 -11.10 11.37 17.26
CA TRP A 72 -11.22 10.12 16.49
C TRP A 72 -10.41 10.09 15.19
N GLU A 73 -9.63 11.11 14.90
CA GLU A 73 -8.65 10.98 13.82
C GLU A 73 -7.62 9.90 14.25
N LEU A 74 -7.81 8.69 13.73
CA LEU A 74 -6.64 7.88 13.41
C LEU A 74 -5.79 8.77 12.52
N LYS A 75 -4.84 9.49 13.13
CA LYS A 75 -3.84 10.23 12.34
C LYS A 75 -3.37 9.27 11.28
N PRO A 76 -3.31 9.68 9.99
CA PRO A 76 -2.72 8.81 8.98
C PRO A 76 -1.45 8.30 9.60
N VAL A 77 -1.30 7.00 9.64
CA VAL A 77 -0.12 6.39 10.25
C VAL A 77 1.03 6.87 9.40
N ASN A 78 1.60 8.00 9.80
CA ASN A 78 2.88 8.43 9.28
C ASN A 78 3.84 7.34 9.77
N TYR A 79 4.01 6.32 8.92
CA TYR A 79 5.06 5.34 9.13
C TYR A 79 6.36 6.10 9.13
N ASP A 80 6.80 6.47 10.33
CA ASP A 80 8.09 7.13 10.52
C ASP A 80 9.17 6.12 10.12
N CYS A 81 9.72 6.35 8.96
CA CYS A 81 10.76 5.51 8.37
C CYS A 81 11.94 5.32 9.33
N SER A 82 12.33 6.38 10.05
CA SER A 82 13.41 6.36 11.02
C SER A 82 13.07 5.50 12.23
N HIS A 83 11.82 5.57 12.69
CA HIS A 83 11.33 4.76 13.80
C HIS A 83 11.29 3.27 13.42
N MET A 84 10.71 2.94 12.26
CA MET A 84 10.68 1.56 11.77
C MET A 84 12.07 0.99 11.52
N PHE A 85 12.97 1.79 10.92
CA PHE A 85 14.36 1.39 10.73
C PHE A 85 15.04 1.05 12.06
N THR A 86 14.90 1.93 13.05
CA THR A 86 15.45 1.73 14.39
C THR A 86 14.87 0.51 15.08
N PHE A 87 13.56 0.30 14.95
CA PHE A 87 12.87 -0.86 15.50
C PHE A 87 13.37 -2.16 14.86
N VAL A 88 13.40 -2.26 13.53
CA VAL A 88 13.86 -3.46 12.82
C VAL A 88 15.33 -3.74 13.14
N LYS A 89 16.20 -2.71 13.13
CA LYS A 89 17.61 -2.83 13.48
C LYS A 89 17.81 -3.36 14.91
N GLY A 90 17.12 -2.77 15.89
CA GLY A 90 17.21 -3.19 17.28
C GLY A 90 16.71 -4.62 17.50
N ARG A 91 15.60 -5.01 16.83
CA ARG A 91 15.10 -6.40 16.87
C ARG A 91 16.08 -7.36 16.23
N ALA A 92 16.64 -7.02 15.06
CA ALA A 92 17.63 -7.85 14.39
C ALA A 92 18.91 -8.06 15.22
N GLN A 93 19.38 -7.02 15.91
CA GLN A 93 20.50 -7.12 16.83
C GLN A 93 20.18 -8.04 18.02
N LEU A 94 19.01 -7.86 18.64
CA LEU A 94 18.56 -8.67 19.79
C LEU A 94 18.41 -10.16 19.42
N LEU A 95 17.90 -10.44 18.22
CA LEU A 95 17.65 -11.81 17.74
C LEU A 95 18.86 -12.46 17.05
N GLY A 96 19.95 -11.71 16.82
CA GLY A 96 21.13 -12.21 16.11
C GLY A 96 20.87 -12.51 14.63
N LEU A 97 20.30 -11.54 13.88
CA LEU A 97 19.91 -11.66 12.48
C LEU A 97 20.92 -10.91 11.57
N PRO A 98 22.08 -11.50 11.24
CA PRO A 98 23.14 -10.82 10.51
C PRO A 98 22.77 -10.47 9.06
N GLN A 99 22.05 -11.33 8.34
CA GLN A 99 21.61 -11.03 6.97
C GLN A 99 20.62 -9.86 6.95
N THR A 100 19.65 -9.85 7.89
CA THR A 100 18.71 -8.74 8.07
C THR A 100 19.45 -7.43 8.28
N LEU A 101 20.47 -7.39 9.13
CA LEU A 101 21.27 -6.19 9.38
C LEU A 101 22.02 -5.73 8.12
N ALA A 102 22.63 -6.65 7.38
CA ALA A 102 23.34 -6.34 6.14
C ALA A 102 22.40 -5.79 5.04
N VAL A 103 21.25 -6.44 4.85
CA VAL A 103 20.22 -5.99 3.90
C VAL A 103 19.67 -4.63 4.30
N LEU A 104 19.38 -4.41 5.58
CA LEU A 104 18.83 -3.16 6.10
C LEU A 104 19.75 -1.95 5.83
N GLU A 105 21.06 -2.11 6.08
CA GLU A 105 22.05 -1.04 5.80
C GLU A 105 22.19 -0.81 4.29
N ARG A 106 22.12 -1.84 3.50
CA ARG A 106 22.21 -1.75 2.04
C ARG A 106 20.95 -1.10 1.44
N LEU A 107 19.78 -1.43 1.95
CA LEU A 107 18.50 -0.80 1.59
C LEU A 107 18.54 0.72 1.87
N ARG A 108 19.06 1.11 3.03
CA ARG A 108 19.24 2.52 3.39
C ARG A 108 20.18 3.24 2.43
N ALA A 109 21.30 2.61 2.06
CA ALA A 109 22.26 3.19 1.13
C ALA A 109 21.70 3.36 -0.29
N ALA A 110 20.84 2.42 -0.74
CA ALA A 110 20.26 2.45 -2.07
C ALA A 110 19.07 3.44 -2.19
N HIS A 111 18.24 3.55 -1.16
CA HIS A 111 16.93 4.21 -1.23
C HIS A 111 16.69 5.29 -0.17
N GLY A 112 17.67 5.60 0.69
CA GLY A 112 17.51 6.55 1.81
C GLY A 112 17.08 7.96 1.40
N SER A 113 17.29 8.36 0.14
CA SER A 113 16.91 9.65 -0.42
C SER A 113 15.81 9.55 -1.50
N GLN A 114 15.29 8.36 -1.81
CA GLN A 114 14.26 8.18 -2.82
C GLN A 114 12.86 8.34 -2.23
N GLU A 115 12.01 9.08 -2.94
CA GLU A 115 10.62 9.31 -2.59
C GLU A 115 9.69 8.53 -3.54
N ARG A 116 8.64 7.92 -2.99
CA ARG A 116 7.57 7.27 -3.75
C ARG A 116 6.40 8.24 -3.84
N GLY A 117 5.91 8.51 -5.05
CA GLY A 117 4.75 9.37 -5.24
C GLY A 117 3.48 8.78 -4.62
N SER A 118 2.72 9.61 -3.88
CA SER A 118 1.38 9.29 -3.40
C SER A 118 0.34 10.08 -4.18
N ARG A 119 -0.87 9.50 -4.37
CA ARG A 119 -1.99 10.16 -5.05
C ARG A 119 -2.49 11.42 -4.33
N HIS A 120 -2.23 11.53 -3.03
CA HIS A 120 -2.60 12.68 -2.19
C HIS A 120 -1.48 13.71 -2.00
N GLY A 121 -0.40 13.64 -2.80
CA GLY A 121 0.65 14.66 -2.81
C GLY A 121 1.65 14.59 -1.66
N PHE A 122 1.59 13.54 -0.82
CA PHE A 122 2.60 13.31 0.21
C PHE A 122 3.65 12.33 -0.34
N ALA A 123 4.85 12.82 -0.57
CA ALA A 123 5.98 11.96 -0.90
C ALA A 123 6.30 11.07 0.30
N THR A 124 6.30 9.75 0.08
CA THR A 124 6.72 8.79 1.10
C THR A 124 8.07 8.20 0.71
N SER A 125 8.95 7.98 1.70
CA SER A 125 10.22 7.30 1.44
C SER A 125 9.97 5.90 0.87
N TYR A 126 10.74 5.52 -0.15
CA TYR A 126 10.72 4.18 -0.73
C TYR A 126 10.91 3.08 0.31
N MET A 127 11.67 3.36 1.37
CA MET A 127 11.94 2.42 2.45
C MET A 127 10.72 2.07 3.30
N VAL A 128 9.64 2.85 3.26
CA VAL A 128 8.44 2.63 4.09
C VAL A 128 7.86 1.24 3.87
N HIS A 129 7.69 0.83 2.59
CA HIS A 129 7.09 -0.47 2.27
C HIS A 129 7.89 -1.68 2.80
N PRO A 130 9.18 -1.86 2.47
CA PRO A 130 9.94 -2.99 2.98
C PRO A 130 10.12 -2.96 4.50
N LEU A 131 10.24 -1.78 5.12
CA LEU A 131 10.28 -1.66 6.58
C LEU A 131 8.94 -2.07 7.22
N THR A 132 7.82 -1.67 6.64
CA THR A 132 6.49 -2.08 7.12
C THR A 132 6.33 -3.60 7.05
N MET A 133 6.78 -4.22 5.96
CA MET A 133 6.77 -5.69 5.82
C MET A 133 7.61 -6.36 6.90
N ALA A 134 8.83 -5.88 7.15
CA ALA A 134 9.69 -6.41 8.21
C ALA A 134 9.05 -6.23 9.61
N CYS A 135 8.44 -5.07 9.89
CA CYS A 135 7.72 -4.84 11.13
C CYS A 135 6.52 -5.80 11.28
N HIS A 136 5.74 -6.02 10.22
CA HIS A 136 4.62 -6.98 10.23
C HIS A 136 5.10 -8.41 10.46
N ALA A 137 6.15 -8.84 9.76
CA ALA A 137 6.74 -10.16 9.96
C ALA A 137 7.16 -10.39 11.42
N LEU A 138 7.88 -9.42 12.00
CA LEU A 138 8.27 -9.46 13.41
C LEU A 138 7.07 -9.46 14.37
N ALA A 139 6.02 -8.70 14.07
CA ALA A 139 4.78 -8.64 14.86
C ALA A 139 3.98 -9.96 14.79
N MET A 140 4.03 -10.66 13.65
CA MET A 140 3.45 -12.01 13.47
C MET A 140 4.28 -13.11 14.13
N GLY A 141 5.37 -12.77 14.84
CA GLY A 141 6.22 -13.75 15.52
C GLY A 141 7.28 -14.39 14.65
N LEU A 142 7.42 -14.02 13.38
CA LEU A 142 8.48 -14.50 12.50
C LEU A 142 9.83 -13.91 12.94
N ARG A 143 10.81 -14.76 13.19
CA ARG A 143 12.10 -14.37 13.77
C ARG A 143 13.30 -14.94 13.02
N GLU A 144 13.07 -15.67 11.94
CA GLU A 144 14.12 -16.23 11.10
C GLU A 144 14.81 -15.12 10.29
N ASP A 145 16.12 -15.14 10.26
CA ASP A 145 16.95 -14.15 9.56
C ASP A 145 16.60 -14.10 8.07
N ASP A 146 16.43 -15.26 7.44
CA ASP A 146 16.06 -15.34 6.01
C ASP A 146 14.71 -14.67 5.71
N VAL A 147 13.72 -14.79 6.62
CA VAL A 147 12.39 -14.22 6.43
C VAL A 147 12.44 -12.69 6.46
N ILE A 148 13.10 -12.13 7.48
CA ILE A 148 13.16 -10.67 7.63
C ILE A 148 14.07 -10.06 6.55
N ALA A 149 15.19 -10.70 6.23
CA ALA A 149 16.08 -10.26 5.15
C ALA A 149 15.37 -10.30 3.78
N ALA A 150 14.62 -11.37 3.46
CA ALA A 150 13.87 -11.48 2.22
C ALA A 150 12.73 -10.44 2.14
N ALA A 151 12.03 -10.17 3.24
CA ALA A 151 11.01 -9.13 3.30
C ALA A 151 11.57 -7.72 3.03
N LEU A 152 12.77 -7.42 3.53
CA LEU A 152 13.47 -6.15 3.25
C LEU A 152 13.98 -6.06 1.81
N ALA A 153 14.40 -7.19 1.22
CA ALA A 153 15.10 -7.23 -0.07
C ALA A 153 14.18 -7.49 -1.28
N HIS A 154 12.89 -7.82 -1.07
CA HIS A 154 12.02 -8.42 -2.09
C HIS A 154 11.90 -7.61 -3.39
N ASP A 155 11.87 -6.28 -3.31
CA ASP A 155 11.77 -5.38 -4.48
C ASP A 155 13.13 -4.82 -4.96
N MET A 156 14.26 -5.12 -4.29
CA MET A 156 15.55 -4.51 -4.64
C MET A 156 16.03 -4.87 -6.04
N VAL A 157 15.66 -6.04 -6.55
CA VAL A 157 16.01 -6.49 -7.91
C VAL A 157 15.14 -5.77 -8.95
N GLU A 158 13.85 -5.58 -8.67
CA GLU A 158 12.92 -4.90 -9.58
C GLU A 158 13.18 -3.39 -9.63
N ASP A 159 13.33 -2.76 -8.48
CA ASP A 159 13.28 -1.30 -8.36
C ASP A 159 14.68 -0.64 -8.33
N ALA A 160 15.70 -1.35 -7.85
CA ALA A 160 17.07 -0.84 -7.81
C ALA A 160 17.98 -1.43 -8.91
N GLY A 161 17.47 -2.37 -9.72
CA GLY A 161 18.22 -2.99 -10.80
C GLY A 161 19.38 -3.88 -10.35
N TRP A 162 19.29 -4.41 -9.11
CA TRP A 162 20.30 -5.32 -8.59
C TRP A 162 20.11 -6.71 -9.14
N ARG A 163 21.19 -7.48 -9.17
CA ARG A 163 21.09 -8.90 -9.42
C ARG A 163 20.82 -9.61 -8.08
N PRO A 164 20.06 -10.71 -8.05
CA PRO A 164 19.82 -11.47 -6.82
C PRO A 164 21.13 -11.85 -6.09
N GLU A 165 22.19 -12.13 -6.84
CA GLU A 165 23.51 -12.51 -6.32
C GLU A 165 24.26 -11.35 -5.61
N ASP A 166 23.87 -10.11 -5.88
CA ASP A 166 24.48 -8.90 -5.27
C ASP A 166 23.82 -8.56 -3.92
N LEU A 167 22.74 -9.24 -3.56
CA LEU A 167 22.10 -9.08 -2.25
C LEU A 167 23.03 -9.58 -1.13
N PRO A 168 23.21 -8.79 -0.07
CA PRO A 168 24.08 -9.17 1.07
C PRO A 168 23.38 -10.19 1.99
N ALA A 169 22.96 -11.32 1.41
CA ALA A 169 22.21 -12.39 2.06
C ALA A 169 22.59 -13.74 1.45
N GLY A 170 22.26 -14.83 2.13
CA GLY A 170 22.55 -16.17 1.68
C GLY A 170 21.71 -16.63 0.48
N GLU A 171 22.11 -17.75 -0.13
CA GLU A 171 21.48 -18.31 -1.34
C GLU A 171 19.97 -18.53 -1.21
N ARG A 172 19.49 -18.86 -0.01
CA ARG A 172 18.05 -19.04 0.25
C ARG A 172 17.26 -17.73 0.05
N VAL A 173 17.75 -16.62 0.60
CA VAL A 173 17.16 -15.28 0.41
C VAL A 173 17.27 -14.84 -1.04
N GLN A 174 18.46 -14.97 -1.64
CA GLN A 174 18.70 -14.63 -3.04
C GLN A 174 17.78 -15.43 -3.99
N GLY A 175 17.59 -16.72 -3.73
CA GLY A 175 16.69 -17.59 -4.48
C GLY A 175 15.23 -17.18 -4.37
N ALA A 176 14.76 -16.87 -3.17
CA ALA A 176 13.40 -16.39 -2.94
C ALA A 176 13.15 -15.05 -3.64
N VAL A 177 14.07 -14.08 -3.52
CA VAL A 177 13.95 -12.78 -4.20
C VAL A 177 13.95 -12.94 -5.72
N ARG A 178 14.83 -13.79 -6.27
CA ARG A 178 14.84 -14.11 -7.71
C ARG A 178 13.47 -14.57 -8.21
N ARG A 179 12.82 -15.49 -7.48
CA ARG A 179 11.49 -16.01 -7.84
C ARG A 179 10.40 -14.93 -7.82
N MET A 180 10.53 -13.96 -6.91
CA MET A 180 9.55 -12.86 -6.76
C MET A 180 9.79 -11.70 -7.74
N SER A 181 10.94 -11.61 -8.39
CA SER A 181 11.31 -10.49 -9.27
C SER A 181 10.70 -10.68 -10.67
N LYS A 182 9.61 -9.97 -10.94
CA LYS A 182 8.84 -10.06 -12.21
C LYS A 182 9.68 -9.70 -13.41
N ASN A 183 10.61 -8.74 -13.28
CA ASN A 183 11.50 -8.30 -14.36
C ASN A 183 12.46 -9.38 -14.88
N LEU A 184 12.56 -10.53 -14.20
CA LEU A 184 13.35 -11.68 -14.64
C LEU A 184 12.53 -12.67 -15.49
N TYR A 185 11.25 -12.40 -15.74
CA TYR A 185 10.37 -13.25 -16.55
C TYR A 185 10.08 -12.61 -17.91
N ASP A 186 9.89 -13.46 -18.91
CA ASP A 186 9.52 -13.01 -20.26
C ASP A 186 8.02 -12.65 -20.32
N HIS A 187 7.70 -11.39 -20.21
CA HIS A 187 6.34 -10.86 -20.25
C HIS A 187 5.65 -10.99 -21.61
N ALA A 188 6.38 -11.34 -22.68
CA ALA A 188 5.79 -11.64 -23.98
C ALA A 188 5.18 -13.04 -24.07
N ALA A 189 5.57 -13.93 -23.16
CA ALA A 189 5.01 -15.27 -23.10
C ALA A 189 3.58 -15.22 -22.50
N PRO A 190 2.58 -15.85 -23.13
CA PRO A 190 1.17 -15.77 -22.70
C PRO A 190 0.91 -16.39 -21.32
N ASP A 191 1.78 -17.27 -20.88
CA ASP A 191 1.71 -18.00 -19.59
C ASP A 191 2.71 -17.49 -18.55
N TRP A 192 3.30 -16.31 -18.75
CA TRP A 192 4.36 -15.79 -17.88
C TRP A 192 3.89 -15.63 -16.42
N GLU A 193 2.68 -15.16 -16.21
CA GLU A 193 2.10 -14.99 -14.87
C GLU A 193 1.93 -16.33 -14.15
N ASP A 194 1.37 -17.34 -14.84
CA ASP A 194 1.20 -18.69 -14.27
C ASP A 194 2.56 -19.30 -13.90
N ARG A 195 3.58 -19.14 -14.75
CA ARG A 195 4.97 -19.57 -14.46
C ARG A 195 5.61 -18.82 -13.30
N TYR A 196 5.37 -17.52 -13.23
CA TYR A 196 5.84 -16.68 -12.12
C TYR A 196 5.28 -17.18 -10.78
N TYR A 197 3.97 -17.31 -10.66
CA TYR A 197 3.35 -17.76 -9.42
C TYR A 197 3.65 -19.24 -9.09
N GLU A 198 3.77 -20.09 -10.09
CA GLU A 198 4.20 -21.47 -9.87
C GLU A 198 5.66 -21.54 -9.37
N SER A 199 6.56 -20.70 -9.88
CA SER A 199 7.93 -20.60 -9.38
C SER A 199 7.96 -20.16 -7.91
N ILE A 200 7.13 -19.19 -7.51
CA ILE A 200 6.99 -18.76 -6.11
C ILE A 200 6.48 -19.90 -5.26
N ARG A 201 5.45 -20.64 -5.70
CA ARG A 201 4.82 -21.73 -4.98
C ARG A 201 5.79 -22.84 -4.59
N GLN A 202 6.86 -23.05 -5.38
CA GLN A 202 7.90 -24.04 -5.11
C GLN A 202 8.87 -23.64 -3.97
N ASP A 203 8.79 -22.42 -3.46
CA ASP A 203 9.66 -21.92 -2.40
C ASP A 203 8.83 -21.32 -1.26
N PRO A 204 8.76 -21.99 -0.10
CA PRO A 204 7.98 -21.49 1.03
C PRO A 204 8.38 -20.09 1.51
N LEU A 205 9.67 -19.73 1.43
CA LEU A 205 10.13 -18.38 1.80
C LEU A 205 9.59 -17.34 0.82
N ALA A 206 9.64 -17.61 -0.48
CA ALA A 206 9.05 -16.75 -1.50
C ALA A 206 7.52 -16.64 -1.33
N CYS A 207 6.82 -17.75 -1.02
CA CYS A 207 5.39 -17.73 -0.70
C CYS A 207 5.08 -16.81 0.47
N LEU A 208 5.83 -16.92 1.57
CA LEU A 208 5.63 -16.13 2.79
C LEU A 208 5.79 -14.64 2.51
N VAL A 209 6.92 -14.28 1.90
CA VAL A 209 7.23 -12.87 1.60
C VAL A 209 6.24 -12.29 0.59
N LYS A 210 5.84 -13.07 -0.42
CA LYS A 210 4.84 -12.61 -1.41
C LYS A 210 3.46 -12.41 -0.81
N CYS A 211 3.06 -13.23 0.16
CA CYS A 211 1.82 -13.02 0.92
C CYS A 211 1.91 -11.78 1.82
N LEU A 212 3.05 -11.54 2.48
CA LEU A 212 3.30 -10.32 3.25
C LEU A 212 3.23 -9.07 2.38
N ASP A 213 3.85 -9.09 1.20
CA ASP A 213 3.78 -8.01 0.22
C ASP A 213 2.33 -7.72 -0.18
N ARG A 214 1.56 -8.77 -0.51
CA ARG A 214 0.18 -8.61 -0.93
C ARG A 214 -0.71 -7.96 0.13
N ILE A 215 -0.64 -8.38 1.38
CA ILE A 215 -1.46 -7.77 2.45
C ILE A 215 -1.06 -6.31 2.71
N ASN A 216 0.23 -5.97 2.62
CA ASN A 216 0.67 -4.58 2.73
C ASN A 216 0.16 -3.71 1.58
N ASN A 217 0.23 -4.23 0.35
CA ASN A 217 -0.26 -3.53 -0.83
C ASN A 217 -1.79 -3.38 -0.81
N LEU A 218 -2.54 -4.41 -0.39
CA LEU A 218 -3.99 -4.33 -0.22
C LEU A 218 -4.39 -3.26 0.78
N ALA A 219 -3.67 -3.16 1.91
CA ALA A 219 -3.95 -2.16 2.95
C ALA A 219 -3.80 -0.72 2.46
N GLY A 220 -2.89 -0.46 1.49
CA GLY A 220 -2.61 0.88 0.97
C GLY A 220 -3.15 1.16 -0.43
N MET A 221 -3.75 0.18 -1.12
CA MET A 221 -4.06 0.33 -2.55
C MET A 221 -5.12 1.39 -2.85
N ALA A 222 -6.03 1.67 -1.92
CA ALA A 222 -7.08 2.66 -2.09
C ALA A 222 -6.51 4.09 -2.27
N ASP A 223 -5.34 4.37 -1.69
CA ASP A 223 -4.68 5.66 -1.80
C ASP A 223 -3.90 5.83 -3.11
N ILE A 224 -3.44 4.72 -3.70
CA ILE A 224 -2.43 4.75 -4.77
C ILE A 224 -2.98 4.26 -6.10
N PHE A 225 -3.89 3.27 -6.11
CA PHE A 225 -4.33 2.60 -7.32
C PHE A 225 -5.60 3.25 -7.91
N SER A 226 -5.71 3.23 -9.25
CA SER A 226 -6.99 3.50 -9.91
C SER A 226 -7.99 2.37 -9.63
N ARG A 227 -9.28 2.64 -9.81
CA ARG A 227 -10.34 1.63 -9.61
C ARG A 227 -10.08 0.38 -10.46
N GLU A 228 -9.72 0.55 -11.73
CA GLU A 228 -9.43 -0.55 -12.66
C GLU A 228 -8.22 -1.38 -12.20
N LYS A 229 -7.19 -0.70 -11.66
CA LYS A 229 -6.02 -1.39 -11.09
C LYS A 229 -6.40 -2.15 -9.82
N MET A 230 -7.25 -1.61 -8.96
CA MET A 230 -7.73 -2.29 -7.76
C MET A 230 -8.52 -3.56 -8.11
N ILE A 231 -9.38 -3.51 -9.13
CA ILE A 231 -10.15 -4.68 -9.61
C ILE A 231 -9.18 -5.78 -10.07
N ARG A 232 -8.27 -5.46 -11.00
CA ARG A 232 -7.27 -6.44 -11.47
C ARG A 232 -6.43 -7.02 -10.33
N TYR A 233 -6.08 -6.18 -9.35
CA TYR A 233 -5.28 -6.61 -8.21
C TYR A 233 -6.05 -7.56 -7.28
N ALA A 234 -7.35 -7.35 -7.13
CA ALA A 234 -8.23 -8.26 -6.39
C ALA A 234 -8.40 -9.60 -7.13
N GLU A 235 -8.60 -9.57 -8.46
CA GLU A 235 -8.69 -10.77 -9.31
C GLU A 235 -7.39 -11.59 -9.27
N GLU A 236 -6.24 -10.93 -9.41
CA GLU A 236 -4.92 -11.55 -9.29
C GLU A 236 -4.74 -12.22 -7.91
N THR A 237 -5.21 -11.55 -6.85
CA THR A 237 -5.13 -12.09 -5.49
C THR A 237 -6.01 -13.34 -5.34
N ASP A 238 -7.25 -13.31 -5.81
CA ASP A 238 -8.14 -14.47 -5.76
C ASP A 238 -7.60 -15.68 -6.53
N ARG A 239 -6.94 -15.43 -7.66
CA ARG A 239 -6.43 -16.50 -8.53
C ARG A 239 -5.17 -17.16 -7.96
N TYR A 240 -4.21 -16.38 -7.52
CA TYR A 240 -2.85 -16.88 -7.28
C TYR A 240 -2.46 -17.05 -5.81
N TYR A 241 -3.11 -16.36 -4.87
CA TYR A 241 -2.66 -16.41 -3.47
C TYR A 241 -3.19 -17.57 -2.64
N PRO A 242 -4.39 -18.14 -2.91
CA PRO A 242 -4.82 -19.33 -2.16
C PRO A 242 -3.85 -20.52 -2.24
N PRO A 243 -3.25 -20.86 -3.40
CA PRO A 243 -2.21 -21.89 -3.47
C PRO A 243 -0.96 -21.56 -2.66
N LEU A 244 -0.50 -20.28 -2.66
CA LEU A 244 0.67 -19.87 -1.88
C LEU A 244 0.40 -20.01 -0.37
N LEU A 245 -0.77 -19.56 0.09
CA LEU A 245 -1.20 -19.74 1.48
C LEU A 245 -1.31 -21.23 1.88
N ALA A 246 -1.70 -22.10 0.96
CA ALA A 246 -1.78 -23.53 1.22
C ALA A 246 -0.40 -24.16 1.48
N GLU A 247 0.66 -23.69 0.80
CA GLU A 247 2.02 -24.13 1.08
C GLU A 247 2.50 -23.68 2.47
N LEU A 248 2.19 -22.44 2.87
CA LEU A 248 2.55 -21.91 4.19
C LEU A 248 1.89 -22.67 5.35
N LYS A 249 0.65 -23.13 5.16
CA LYS A 249 -0.07 -23.93 6.16
C LYS A 249 0.65 -25.24 6.53
N ARG A 250 1.54 -25.73 5.67
CA ARG A 250 2.29 -26.97 5.91
C ARG A 250 3.48 -26.79 6.85
N ILE A 251 3.78 -25.55 7.25
CA ILE A 251 4.93 -25.20 8.08
C ILE A 251 4.40 -24.79 9.45
N PRO A 252 4.51 -25.66 10.48
CA PRO A 252 3.93 -25.42 11.80
C PRO A 252 4.46 -24.15 12.46
N GLU A 253 5.71 -23.80 12.25
CA GLU A 253 6.39 -22.63 12.81
C GLU A 253 5.79 -21.32 12.30
N TRP A 254 5.10 -21.35 11.15
CA TRP A 254 4.48 -20.19 10.52
C TRP A 254 2.95 -20.16 10.63
N ASN A 255 2.36 -21.08 11.42
CA ASN A 255 0.89 -21.17 11.54
C ASN A 255 0.22 -19.89 12.00
N ASP A 256 0.78 -19.20 12.98
CA ASP A 256 0.21 -17.94 13.47
C ASP A 256 0.28 -16.85 12.40
N ALA A 257 1.42 -16.73 11.72
CA ALA A 257 1.60 -15.79 10.63
C ALA A 257 0.69 -16.15 9.44
N TRP A 258 0.58 -17.43 9.07
CA TRP A 258 -0.33 -17.91 8.04
C TRP A 258 -1.78 -17.53 8.34
N TRP A 259 -2.24 -17.76 9.58
CA TRP A 259 -3.62 -17.45 9.98
C TRP A 259 -3.91 -15.97 9.89
N LEU A 260 -3.01 -15.13 10.38
CA LEU A 260 -3.14 -13.67 10.34
C LEU A 260 -3.12 -13.15 8.90
N MET A 261 -2.18 -13.60 8.06
CA MET A 261 -2.10 -13.19 6.66
C MET A 261 -3.36 -13.59 5.88
N ARG A 262 -3.83 -14.82 6.08
CA ARG A 262 -5.06 -15.29 5.44
C ARG A 262 -6.27 -14.45 5.87
N TYR A 263 -6.41 -14.20 7.17
CA TYR A 263 -7.50 -13.38 7.71
C TYR A 263 -7.47 -11.96 7.14
N GLN A 264 -6.33 -11.29 7.19
CA GLN A 264 -6.16 -9.93 6.66
C GLN A 264 -6.45 -9.87 5.16
N MET A 265 -5.88 -10.79 4.38
CA MET A 265 -6.09 -10.84 2.92
C MET A 265 -7.57 -11.00 2.57
N MET A 266 -8.25 -11.97 3.18
CA MET A 266 -9.66 -12.25 2.91
C MET A 266 -10.57 -11.10 3.32
N THR A 267 -10.36 -10.52 4.51
CA THR A 267 -11.21 -9.41 4.99
C THR A 267 -11.05 -8.16 4.15
N MET A 268 -9.82 -7.83 3.72
CA MET A 268 -9.58 -6.70 2.83
C MET A 268 -10.19 -6.94 1.44
N LEU A 269 -10.00 -8.11 0.85
CA LEU A 269 -10.60 -8.46 -0.44
C LEU A 269 -12.13 -8.38 -0.43
N GLU A 270 -12.76 -8.94 0.59
CA GLU A 270 -14.23 -8.87 0.72
C GLU A 270 -14.72 -7.43 0.84
N ALA A 271 -14.01 -6.59 1.60
CA ALA A 271 -14.34 -5.17 1.68
C ALA A 271 -14.22 -4.48 0.31
N PHE A 272 -13.12 -4.69 -0.41
CA PHE A 272 -12.91 -4.08 -1.73
C PHE A 272 -13.91 -4.58 -2.77
N LYS A 273 -14.21 -5.88 -2.82
CA LYS A 273 -15.22 -6.45 -3.75
C LYS A 273 -16.62 -5.86 -3.58
N ARG A 274 -16.95 -5.39 -2.36
CA ARG A 274 -18.23 -4.72 -2.09
C ARG A 274 -18.22 -3.24 -2.44
N LEU A 275 -17.06 -2.62 -2.47
CA LEU A 275 -16.89 -1.18 -2.74
C LEU A 275 -16.56 -0.89 -4.21
N LEU A 276 -16.00 -1.84 -4.93
CA LEU A 276 -15.62 -1.74 -6.35
C LEU A 276 -16.73 -2.20 -7.29
#